data_2628a6481b94339b2e7d86fa63161bf7
#
_entry.id   2628a6481b94339b2e7d86fa63161bf7
#
_cell.length_a   1.000
_cell.length_b   1.000
_cell.length_c   1.000
_cell.angle_alpha   90.00
_cell.angle_beta   90.00
_cell.angle_gamma   90.00
#
_symmetry.space_group_name_H-M   'P 1'
#
loop_
_entity.id
_entity.type
_entity.pdbx_description
1 polymer ?
#
loop_
_entity_poly.entity_id
_entity_poly.type
_entity_poly.pdbx_seq_one_letter_code
_entity_poly.pdbx_strand_id
1 'polypeptide(L)'
;MVNPTAVIRTNRKSLSLTISKKGELIVRAPRKLSMEYIYSFIKQKEKWILNKQKVIQNTNLDNNELFNSNQYLFCGERYTKIEIDKLKDIEISGSNIFVPANIDEDRRNLLLIKWYSNITKEIIMARLSYFADLMQVNYSSVKIDNSKSKWGSCSINAELKFNLRLSMLPHKVIDYIVIHELSHLLEFNHSKEFYRIIESVMPDYKKHRARLKEYNFALQLLR
;
A
#
# COMPACT_ATOMS: atom_id res chain seq x y z
N MET A 1 -29.29 9.95 -1.40
CA MET A 1 -29.30 8.73 -0.55
C MET A 1 -28.48 7.66 -1.28
N VAL A 2 -27.49 7.09 -0.63
CA VAL A 2 -26.65 6.03 -1.22
C VAL A 2 -27.44 4.72 -1.20
N ASN A 3 -27.57 4.06 -2.36
CA ASN A 3 -28.21 2.76 -2.47
C ASN A 3 -27.16 1.64 -2.51
N PRO A 4 -27.43 0.50 -1.87
CA PRO A 4 -26.55 -0.66 -1.99
C PRO A 4 -26.65 -1.29 -3.37
N THR A 5 -25.52 -1.66 -3.96
CA THR A 5 -25.46 -2.42 -5.21
C THR A 5 -25.91 -3.87 -4.98
N ALA A 6 -25.62 -4.41 -3.81
CA ALA A 6 -26.05 -5.75 -3.43
C ALA A 6 -26.30 -5.86 -1.91
N VAL A 7 -27.37 -6.61 -1.55
CA VAL A 7 -27.67 -7.00 -0.17
C VAL A 7 -27.58 -8.51 -0.05
N ILE A 8 -26.53 -8.99 0.59
CA ILE A 8 -26.25 -10.43 0.78
C ILE A 8 -26.76 -10.86 2.15
N ARG A 9 -27.74 -11.74 2.17
CA ARG A 9 -28.35 -12.31 3.37
C ARG A 9 -27.62 -13.57 3.81
N THR A 10 -27.12 -13.62 5.05
CA THR A 10 -26.39 -14.76 5.61
C THR A 10 -26.80 -15.06 7.04
N ASN A 11 -26.34 -16.18 7.60
CA ASN A 11 -26.59 -16.56 9.01
C ASN A 11 -25.73 -15.79 10.02
N ARG A 12 -25.32 -14.58 9.71
CA ARG A 12 -24.54 -13.71 10.59
C ARG A 12 -25.42 -12.98 11.62
N LYS A 13 -24.82 -12.55 12.72
CA LYS A 13 -25.49 -11.78 13.78
C LYS A 13 -25.36 -10.28 13.60
N SER A 14 -24.47 -9.79 12.72
CA SER A 14 -24.18 -8.36 12.58
C SER A 14 -24.37 -7.88 11.15
N LEU A 15 -24.70 -6.61 10.98
CA LEU A 15 -24.74 -5.88 9.72
C LEU A 15 -23.33 -5.36 9.38
N SER A 16 -22.89 -5.47 8.13
CA SER A 16 -21.65 -4.82 7.68
C SER A 16 -21.79 -4.21 6.29
N LEU A 17 -21.10 -3.10 6.09
CA LEU A 17 -20.98 -2.40 4.84
C LEU A 17 -19.56 -2.62 4.29
N THR A 18 -19.45 -2.92 3.01
CA THR A 18 -18.18 -3.07 2.30
C THR A 18 -18.26 -2.32 0.98
N ILE A 19 -17.26 -1.53 0.66
CA ILE A 19 -17.12 -0.95 -0.68
C ILE A 19 -16.20 -1.85 -1.50
N SER A 20 -16.69 -2.33 -2.65
CA SER A 20 -15.90 -3.16 -3.57
C SER A 20 -14.79 -2.33 -4.24
N LYS A 21 -13.84 -3.01 -4.91
CA LYS A 21 -12.80 -2.33 -5.71
C LYS A 21 -13.37 -1.48 -6.86
N LYS A 22 -14.62 -1.74 -7.27
CA LYS A 22 -15.35 -0.96 -8.28
C LYS A 22 -16.12 0.23 -7.69
N GLY A 23 -16.05 0.46 -6.37
CA GLY A 23 -16.80 1.50 -5.68
C GLY A 23 -18.23 1.10 -5.31
N GLU A 24 -18.62 -0.17 -5.50
CA GLU A 24 -19.96 -0.67 -5.25
C GLU A 24 -20.20 -0.89 -3.76
N LEU A 25 -21.34 -0.45 -3.23
CA LEU A 25 -21.73 -0.70 -1.85
C LEU A 25 -22.36 -2.10 -1.71
N ILE A 26 -21.68 -3.00 -1.03
CA ILE A 26 -22.15 -4.35 -0.70
C ILE A 26 -22.51 -4.40 0.77
N VAL A 27 -23.76 -4.75 1.05
CA VAL A 27 -24.28 -4.94 2.40
C VAL A 27 -24.36 -6.42 2.72
N ARG A 28 -23.79 -6.85 3.84
CA ARG A 28 -23.99 -8.20 4.37
C ARG A 28 -24.80 -8.11 5.65
N ALA A 29 -25.96 -8.76 5.66
CA ALA A 29 -26.95 -8.65 6.73
C ALA A 29 -27.46 -10.00 7.21
N PRO A 30 -27.96 -10.10 8.46
CA PRO A 30 -28.73 -11.24 8.95
C PRO A 30 -29.97 -11.48 8.07
N ARG A 31 -30.39 -12.76 7.93
CA ARG A 31 -31.55 -13.12 7.10
C ARG A 31 -32.82 -12.38 7.46
N LYS A 32 -33.07 -12.18 8.76
CA LYS A 32 -34.34 -11.60 9.29
C LYS A 32 -34.30 -10.08 9.44
N LEU A 33 -33.18 -9.40 9.14
CA LEU A 33 -33.07 -7.96 9.31
C LEU A 33 -33.91 -7.20 8.28
N SER A 34 -34.72 -6.22 8.70
CA SER A 34 -35.58 -5.45 7.79
C SER A 34 -34.77 -4.57 6.82
N MET A 35 -35.32 -4.28 5.65
CA MET A 35 -34.68 -3.36 4.69
C MET A 35 -34.68 -1.93 5.20
N GLU A 36 -35.68 -1.51 5.94
CA GLU A 36 -35.76 -0.20 6.57
C GLU A 36 -34.57 0.05 7.52
N TYR A 37 -34.24 -0.96 8.35
CA TYR A 37 -33.07 -0.89 9.22
C TYR A 37 -31.76 -0.81 8.43
N ILE A 38 -31.64 -1.57 7.34
CA ILE A 38 -30.46 -1.53 6.48
C ILE A 38 -30.30 -0.14 5.87
N TYR A 39 -31.37 0.47 5.36
CA TYR A 39 -31.33 1.82 4.79
C TYR A 39 -31.04 2.90 5.85
N SER A 40 -31.60 2.77 7.05
CA SER A 40 -31.28 3.69 8.14
C SER A 40 -29.79 3.63 8.52
N PHE A 41 -29.22 2.45 8.56
CA PHE A 41 -27.79 2.25 8.84
C PHE A 41 -26.90 2.79 7.71
N ILE A 42 -27.28 2.59 6.43
CA ILE A 42 -26.60 3.20 5.28
C ILE A 42 -26.61 4.72 5.40
N LYS A 43 -27.75 5.33 5.71
CA LYS A 43 -27.88 6.77 5.90
C LYS A 43 -26.96 7.28 7.02
N GLN A 44 -26.92 6.58 8.15
CA GLN A 44 -26.01 6.93 9.26
C GLN A 44 -24.53 6.88 8.85
N LYS A 45 -24.14 6.00 7.91
CA LYS A 45 -22.77 5.81 7.42
C LYS A 45 -22.51 6.49 6.08
N GLU A 46 -23.43 7.29 5.56
CA GLU A 46 -23.37 7.88 4.22
C GLU A 46 -22.08 8.66 3.95
N LYS A 47 -21.66 9.50 4.90
CA LYS A 47 -20.40 10.25 4.80
C LYS A 47 -19.18 9.33 4.66
N TRP A 48 -19.13 8.23 5.42
CA TRP A 48 -18.06 7.24 5.32
C TRP A 48 -18.09 6.51 3.96
N ILE A 49 -19.30 6.13 3.49
CA ILE A 49 -19.46 5.44 2.19
C ILE A 49 -18.96 6.33 1.06
N LEU A 50 -19.44 7.58 0.99
CA LEU A 50 -19.05 8.54 -0.06
C LEU A 50 -17.55 8.83 -0.04
N ASN A 51 -16.95 9.01 1.13
CA ASN A 51 -15.51 9.19 1.24
C ASN A 51 -14.72 7.96 0.73
N LYS A 52 -15.19 6.75 1.06
CA LYS A 52 -14.56 5.52 0.59
C LYS A 52 -14.70 5.34 -0.92
N GLN A 53 -15.89 5.63 -1.48
CA GLN A 53 -16.13 5.59 -2.92
C GLN A 53 -15.25 6.59 -3.66
N LYS A 54 -15.15 7.83 -3.17
CA LYS A 54 -14.27 8.86 -3.74
C LYS A 54 -12.80 8.44 -3.74
N VAL A 55 -12.31 7.86 -2.62
CA VAL A 55 -10.94 7.33 -2.54
C VAL A 55 -10.71 6.24 -3.60
N ILE A 56 -11.67 5.31 -3.77
CA ILE A 56 -11.55 4.23 -4.76
C ILE A 56 -11.61 4.77 -6.19
N GLN A 57 -12.47 5.75 -6.47
CA GLN A 57 -12.54 6.39 -7.79
C GLN A 57 -11.24 7.12 -8.11
N ASN A 58 -10.70 7.92 -7.20
CA ASN A 58 -9.42 8.59 -7.39
C ASN A 58 -8.29 7.56 -7.58
N THR A 59 -8.26 6.48 -6.78
CA THR A 59 -7.28 5.41 -6.93
C THR A 59 -7.37 4.73 -8.30
N ASN A 60 -8.57 4.52 -8.82
CA ASN A 60 -8.75 3.91 -10.14
C ASN A 60 -8.36 4.88 -11.27
N LEU A 61 -8.60 6.19 -11.10
CA LEU A 61 -8.15 7.22 -12.05
C LEU A 61 -6.61 7.32 -12.03
N ASP A 62 -6.01 7.43 -10.85
CA ASP A 62 -4.54 7.46 -10.68
C ASP A 62 -3.86 6.21 -11.24
N ASN A 63 -4.46 5.02 -11.03
CA ASN A 63 -3.96 3.77 -11.60
C ASN A 63 -4.03 3.78 -13.14
N ASN A 64 -5.17 4.16 -13.70
CA ASN A 64 -5.33 4.24 -15.16
C ASN A 64 -4.42 5.30 -15.77
N GLU A 65 -4.26 6.46 -15.13
CA GLU A 65 -3.34 7.49 -15.58
C GLU A 65 -1.88 7.05 -15.51
N LEU A 66 -1.45 6.38 -14.43
CA LEU A 66 -0.07 5.90 -14.29
C LEU A 66 0.29 4.80 -15.30
N PHE A 67 -0.62 3.84 -15.56
CA PHE A 67 -0.36 2.77 -16.53
C PHE A 67 -0.63 3.18 -17.98
N ASN A 68 -1.59 4.09 -18.22
CA ASN A 68 -1.87 4.62 -19.56
C ASN A 68 -0.95 5.81 -19.95
N SER A 69 -0.32 6.47 -18.98
CA SER A 69 0.50 7.68 -19.20
C SER A 69 1.96 7.41 -19.55
N ASN A 70 2.32 6.17 -19.86
CA ASN A 70 3.72 5.83 -20.16
C ASN A 70 4.71 6.22 -19.04
N GLN A 71 4.29 6.10 -17.79
CA GLN A 71 5.09 6.48 -16.62
C GLN A 71 5.16 5.39 -15.56
N TYR A 72 6.27 5.38 -14.82
CA TYR A 72 6.45 4.56 -13.62
C TYR A 72 6.75 5.44 -12.41
N LEU A 73 6.38 4.95 -11.21
CA LEU A 73 6.74 5.60 -9.94
C LEU A 73 8.07 5.08 -9.42
N PHE A 74 8.93 5.98 -9.00
CA PHE A 74 10.16 5.65 -8.28
C PHE A 74 10.51 6.76 -7.30
N CYS A 75 10.78 6.42 -6.04
CA CYS A 75 11.10 7.37 -4.96
C CYS A 75 10.13 8.53 -4.80
N GLY A 76 8.85 8.32 -5.12
CA GLY A 76 7.79 9.32 -5.02
C GLY A 76 7.62 10.21 -6.26
N GLU A 77 8.47 10.03 -7.27
CA GLU A 77 8.48 10.79 -8.52
C GLU A 77 8.00 9.94 -9.70
N ARG A 78 7.51 10.60 -10.75
CA ARG A 78 7.08 9.96 -11.99
C ARG A 78 8.22 9.97 -13.01
N TYR A 79 8.57 8.78 -13.49
CA TYR A 79 9.59 8.55 -14.50
C TYR A 79 8.95 8.18 -15.83
N THR A 80 9.46 8.72 -16.93
CA THR A 80 9.00 8.38 -18.29
C THR A 80 9.47 6.97 -18.65
N LYS A 81 8.55 6.13 -19.11
CA LYS A 81 8.86 4.81 -19.67
C LYS A 81 9.41 4.99 -21.10
N ILE A 82 10.56 4.39 -21.37
CA ILE A 82 11.17 4.32 -22.70
C ILE A 82 11.39 2.87 -23.07
N GLU A 83 10.83 2.42 -24.18
CA GLU A 83 11.04 1.07 -24.69
C GLU A 83 12.27 1.02 -25.58
N ILE A 84 13.20 0.09 -25.31
CA ILE A 84 14.46 -0.07 -26.01
C ILE A 84 14.56 -1.49 -26.57
N ASP A 85 14.88 -1.57 -27.88
CA ASP A 85 15.17 -2.85 -28.53
C ASP A 85 16.44 -3.47 -27.97
N LYS A 86 16.43 -4.82 -27.83
CA LYS A 86 17.56 -5.61 -27.32
C LYS A 86 17.93 -5.35 -25.86
N LEU A 87 17.24 -4.48 -25.13
CA LEU A 87 17.42 -4.35 -23.69
C LEU A 87 16.94 -5.65 -23.01
N LYS A 88 17.70 -6.16 -22.03
CA LYS A 88 17.37 -7.42 -21.34
C LYS A 88 16.71 -7.21 -19.98
N ASP A 89 17.10 -6.19 -19.27
CA ASP A 89 16.63 -5.84 -17.92
C ASP A 89 16.15 -4.38 -17.89
N ILE A 90 15.54 -3.98 -16.78
CA ILE A 90 15.09 -2.61 -16.59
C ILE A 90 16.25 -1.75 -16.08
N GLU A 91 16.42 -0.59 -16.68
CA GLU A 91 17.43 0.40 -16.33
C GLU A 91 16.80 1.74 -15.99
N ILE A 92 17.47 2.54 -15.15
CA ILE A 92 17.05 3.89 -14.79
C ILE A 92 18.19 4.87 -15.08
N SER A 93 17.87 5.96 -15.76
CA SER A 93 18.83 7.05 -16.01
C SER A 93 18.08 8.38 -16.15
N GLY A 94 18.55 9.41 -15.42
CA GLY A 94 17.86 10.70 -15.34
C GLY A 94 16.43 10.55 -14.86
N SER A 95 15.47 11.07 -15.58
CA SER A 95 14.03 10.95 -15.32
C SER A 95 13.34 9.84 -16.13
N ASN A 96 14.11 8.87 -16.62
CA ASN A 96 13.61 7.81 -17.49
C ASN A 96 13.83 6.42 -16.89
N ILE A 97 12.86 5.53 -17.13
CA ILE A 97 12.98 4.10 -16.89
C ILE A 97 12.89 3.39 -18.24
N PHE A 98 13.98 2.73 -18.59
CA PHE A 98 14.15 1.99 -19.84
C PHE A 98 13.67 0.56 -19.63
N VAL A 99 12.82 0.08 -20.52
CA VAL A 99 12.26 -1.27 -20.48
C VAL A 99 12.46 -1.97 -21.82
N PRO A 100 12.58 -3.32 -21.84
CA PRO A 100 12.65 -4.06 -23.09
C PRO A 100 11.43 -3.79 -23.98
N ALA A 101 11.65 -3.48 -25.25
CA ALA A 101 10.62 -3.41 -26.28
C ALA A 101 10.20 -4.85 -26.70
N ASN A 102 9.06 -4.93 -27.39
CA ASN A 102 8.59 -6.17 -28.05
C ASN A 102 8.44 -7.39 -27.11
N ILE A 103 8.08 -7.15 -25.84
CA ILE A 103 7.70 -8.19 -24.89
C ILE A 103 6.24 -8.07 -24.51
N ASP A 104 5.60 -9.21 -24.21
CA ASP A 104 4.22 -9.24 -23.71
C ASP A 104 4.11 -8.57 -22.31
N GLU A 105 2.88 -8.25 -21.93
CA GLU A 105 2.59 -7.56 -20.67
C GLU A 105 2.97 -8.39 -19.43
N ASP A 106 2.75 -9.71 -19.47
CA ASP A 106 3.07 -10.60 -18.35
C ASP A 106 4.58 -10.64 -18.10
N ARG A 107 5.38 -10.77 -19.16
CA ARG A 107 6.84 -10.73 -19.08
C ARG A 107 7.34 -9.37 -18.59
N ARG A 108 6.74 -8.28 -19.06
CA ARG A 108 7.05 -6.92 -18.58
C ARG A 108 6.75 -6.78 -17.09
N ASN A 109 5.60 -7.27 -16.63
CA ASN A 109 5.22 -7.25 -15.22
C ASN A 109 6.19 -8.07 -14.35
N LEU A 110 6.64 -9.24 -14.80
CA LEU A 110 7.63 -10.04 -14.09
C LEU A 110 8.98 -9.31 -13.96
N LEU A 111 9.44 -8.66 -15.02
CA LEU A 111 10.67 -7.85 -14.99
C LEU A 111 10.53 -6.66 -14.02
N LEU A 112 9.40 -5.96 -14.04
CA LEU A 112 9.11 -4.86 -13.12
C LEU A 112 9.08 -5.34 -11.66
N ILE A 113 8.42 -6.46 -11.38
CA ILE A 113 8.38 -7.07 -10.04
C ILE A 113 9.80 -7.36 -9.56
N LYS A 114 10.62 -8.00 -10.39
CA LYS A 114 12.03 -8.32 -10.08
C LYS A 114 12.83 -7.04 -9.82
N TRP A 115 12.71 -6.05 -10.69
CA TRP A 115 13.42 -4.78 -10.60
C TRP A 115 13.05 -4.00 -9.34
N TYR A 116 11.75 -3.79 -9.09
CA TYR A 116 11.28 -3.12 -7.87
C TYR A 116 11.68 -3.88 -6.60
N SER A 117 11.65 -5.22 -6.64
CA SER A 117 12.05 -6.04 -5.49
C SER A 117 13.53 -5.84 -5.14
N ASN A 118 14.41 -5.82 -6.14
CA ASN A 118 15.85 -5.62 -5.95
C ASN A 118 16.16 -4.23 -5.40
N ILE A 119 15.64 -3.18 -6.02
CA ILE A 119 15.85 -1.81 -5.57
C ILE A 119 15.25 -1.58 -4.17
N THR A 120 14.04 -2.09 -3.92
CA THR A 120 13.45 -2.01 -2.58
C THR A 120 14.33 -2.69 -1.56
N LYS A 121 14.90 -3.85 -1.87
CA LYS A 121 15.82 -4.54 -0.96
C LYS A 121 17.03 -3.68 -0.62
N GLU A 122 17.66 -3.05 -1.59
CA GLU A 122 18.81 -2.16 -1.39
C GLU A 122 18.44 -0.97 -0.49
N ILE A 123 17.35 -0.26 -0.83
CA ILE A 123 16.86 0.87 -0.04
C ILE A 123 16.55 0.44 1.40
N ILE A 124 15.78 -0.63 1.58
CA ILE A 124 15.36 -1.12 2.90
C ILE A 124 16.54 -1.57 3.74
N MET A 125 17.52 -2.29 3.17
CA MET A 125 18.70 -2.73 3.93
C MET A 125 19.52 -1.54 4.44
N ALA A 126 19.72 -0.51 3.61
CA ALA A 126 20.41 0.71 4.02
C ALA A 126 19.66 1.45 5.14
N ARG A 127 18.31 1.56 5.02
CA ARG A 127 17.50 2.26 6.04
C ARG A 127 17.38 1.46 7.33
N LEU A 128 17.26 0.13 7.24
CA LEU A 128 17.26 -0.75 8.41
C LEU A 128 18.57 -0.67 9.20
N SER A 129 19.73 -0.73 8.52
CA SER A 129 21.01 -0.58 9.19
C SER A 129 21.07 0.72 10.01
N TYR A 130 20.66 1.83 9.40
CA TYR A 130 20.67 3.14 10.08
C TYR A 130 19.69 3.22 11.26
N PHE A 131 18.42 2.82 11.06
CA PHE A 131 17.40 2.99 12.10
C PHE A 131 17.46 1.91 13.19
N ALA A 132 17.87 0.68 12.87
CA ALA A 132 18.06 -0.35 13.90
C ALA A 132 19.17 0.05 14.88
N ASP A 133 20.27 0.59 14.37
CA ASP A 133 21.34 1.15 15.19
C ASP A 133 20.85 2.33 16.05
N LEU A 134 20.14 3.29 15.44
CA LEU A 134 19.60 4.45 16.14
C LEU A 134 18.61 4.07 17.25
N MET A 135 17.77 3.06 17.00
CA MET A 135 16.75 2.58 17.93
C MET A 135 17.27 1.50 18.89
N GLN A 136 18.52 1.04 18.74
CA GLN A 136 19.16 -0.02 19.54
C GLN A 136 18.33 -1.31 19.54
N VAL A 137 17.83 -1.72 18.37
CA VAL A 137 17.02 -2.95 18.19
C VAL A 137 17.68 -3.90 17.19
N ASN A 138 17.41 -5.20 17.38
CA ASN A 138 17.90 -6.26 16.50
C ASN A 138 16.73 -7.03 15.87
N TYR A 139 16.83 -7.32 14.60
CA TYR A 139 15.88 -8.15 13.87
C TYR A 139 16.56 -9.46 13.38
N SER A 140 15.76 -10.52 13.22
CA SER A 140 16.28 -11.86 12.86
C SER A 140 16.46 -12.02 11.35
N SER A 141 15.55 -11.47 10.55
CA SER A 141 15.60 -11.60 9.09
C SER A 141 14.78 -10.51 8.40
N VAL A 142 15.09 -10.28 7.12
CA VAL A 142 14.38 -9.33 6.25
C VAL A 142 13.96 -10.02 4.96
N LYS A 143 12.70 -9.83 4.56
CA LYS A 143 12.17 -10.34 3.30
C LYS A 143 11.41 -9.25 2.54
N ILE A 144 11.65 -9.14 1.24
CA ILE A 144 10.82 -8.36 0.34
C ILE A 144 9.72 -9.27 -0.22
N ASP A 145 8.47 -8.81 -0.15
CA ASP A 145 7.32 -9.58 -0.63
C ASP A 145 6.42 -8.77 -1.58
N ASN A 146 5.45 -9.46 -2.19
CA ASN A 146 4.47 -8.88 -3.10
C ASN A 146 3.07 -8.84 -2.47
N SER A 147 2.97 -8.42 -1.20
CA SER A 147 1.69 -8.30 -0.49
C SER A 147 0.77 -7.28 -1.15
N LYS A 148 -0.53 -7.60 -1.22
CA LYS A 148 -1.56 -6.72 -1.83
C LYS A 148 -2.25 -5.80 -0.82
N SER A 149 -1.88 -5.87 0.46
CA SER A 149 -2.63 -5.22 1.54
C SER A 149 -1.79 -4.56 2.61
N LYS A 150 -0.47 -4.80 2.62
CA LYS A 150 0.44 -4.32 3.65
C LYS A 150 1.69 -3.74 3.03
N TRP A 151 2.21 -2.68 3.64
CA TRP A 151 3.49 -2.07 3.31
C TRP A 151 4.66 -2.75 4.01
N GLY A 152 4.43 -3.22 5.24
CA GLY A 152 5.38 -3.97 6.02
C GLY A 152 4.69 -4.86 7.05
N SER A 153 5.46 -5.67 7.76
CA SER A 153 5.05 -6.41 8.96
C SER A 153 6.26 -6.88 9.75
N CYS A 154 6.13 -6.91 11.07
CA CYS A 154 7.06 -7.53 12.00
C CYS A 154 6.38 -8.74 12.65
N SER A 155 7.08 -9.89 12.74
CA SER A 155 6.60 -11.07 13.45
C SER A 155 7.12 -11.10 14.90
N ILE A 156 6.51 -11.97 15.72
CA ILE A 156 6.96 -12.21 17.09
C ILE A 156 8.42 -12.71 17.17
N ASN A 157 8.90 -13.34 16.09
CA ASN A 157 10.27 -13.84 15.96
C ASN A 157 11.24 -12.78 15.39
N ALA A 158 10.86 -11.49 15.43
CA ALA A 158 11.64 -10.39 14.89
C ALA A 158 11.96 -10.51 13.37
N GLU A 159 11.10 -11.21 12.62
CA GLU A 159 11.21 -11.29 11.16
C GLU A 159 10.48 -10.10 10.54
N LEU A 160 11.19 -9.33 9.73
CA LEU A 160 10.64 -8.16 9.04
C LEU A 160 10.30 -8.50 7.59
N LYS A 161 9.13 -8.05 7.12
CA LYS A 161 8.75 -8.13 5.71
C LYS A 161 8.39 -6.75 5.20
N PHE A 162 8.82 -6.45 3.97
CA PHE A 162 8.57 -5.18 3.32
C PHE A 162 8.05 -5.38 1.90
N ASN A 163 7.10 -4.56 1.49
CA ASN A 163 6.49 -4.63 0.18
C ASN A 163 7.44 -4.12 -0.90
N LEU A 164 7.56 -4.85 -2.02
CA LEU A 164 8.41 -4.45 -3.15
C LEU A 164 8.08 -3.06 -3.73
N ARG A 165 6.86 -2.55 -3.49
CA ARG A 165 6.40 -1.23 -3.96
C ARG A 165 6.87 -0.08 -3.07
N LEU A 166 7.62 -0.35 -2.01
CA LEU A 166 8.16 0.72 -1.16
C LEU A 166 9.08 1.66 -1.92
N SER A 167 9.85 1.15 -2.88
CA SER A 167 10.67 2.00 -3.74
C SER A 167 9.88 2.95 -4.66
N MET A 168 8.55 2.79 -4.76
CA MET A 168 7.66 3.76 -5.41
C MET A 168 7.36 4.99 -4.53
N LEU A 169 7.62 4.92 -3.23
CA LEU A 169 7.25 5.94 -2.25
C LEU A 169 8.39 6.94 -2.02
N PRO A 170 8.08 8.18 -1.60
CA PRO A 170 9.10 9.13 -1.16
C PRO A 170 9.95 8.57 -0.01
N HIS A 171 11.24 8.86 0.01
CA HIS A 171 12.19 8.35 1.01
C HIS A 171 11.72 8.53 2.46
N LYS A 172 11.16 9.69 2.82
CA LYS A 172 10.64 9.92 4.17
C LYS A 172 9.44 9.06 4.55
N VAL A 173 8.65 8.64 3.56
CA VAL A 173 7.54 7.69 3.77
C VAL A 173 8.08 6.28 3.96
N ILE A 174 9.14 5.91 3.23
CA ILE A 174 9.87 4.65 3.43
C ILE A 174 10.46 4.62 4.84
N ASP A 175 11.15 5.68 5.25
CA ASP A 175 11.72 5.83 6.60
C ASP A 175 10.65 5.60 7.67
N TYR A 176 9.48 6.23 7.53
CA TYR A 176 8.37 6.03 8.45
C TYR A 176 7.95 4.56 8.56
N ILE A 177 7.87 3.83 7.44
CA ILE A 177 7.49 2.41 7.44
C ILE A 177 8.59 1.56 8.10
N VAL A 178 9.87 1.83 7.82
CA VAL A 178 10.99 1.13 8.46
C VAL A 178 10.97 1.33 9.97
N ILE A 179 10.82 2.57 10.43
CA ILE A 179 10.72 2.90 11.86
C ILE A 179 9.48 2.23 12.48
N HIS A 180 8.34 2.20 11.77
CA HIS A 180 7.12 1.54 12.22
C HIS A 180 7.33 0.04 12.47
N GLU A 181 7.95 -0.66 11.53
CA GLU A 181 8.21 -2.10 11.68
C GLU A 181 9.28 -2.39 12.75
N LEU A 182 10.30 -1.55 12.88
CA LEU A 182 11.29 -1.65 13.96
C LEU A 182 10.67 -1.35 15.34
N SER A 183 9.71 -0.44 15.41
CA SER A 183 9.00 -0.13 16.67
C SER A 183 8.23 -1.34 17.20
N HIS A 184 7.80 -2.25 16.33
CA HIS A 184 7.17 -3.50 16.75
C HIS A 184 8.11 -4.46 17.48
N LEU A 185 9.41 -4.29 17.38
CA LEU A 185 10.38 -5.05 18.18
C LEU A 185 10.40 -4.61 19.66
N LEU A 186 9.91 -3.39 19.95
CA LEU A 186 9.82 -2.82 21.29
C LEU A 186 8.38 -2.87 21.85
N GLU A 187 7.37 -2.64 21.00
CA GLU A 187 5.96 -2.60 21.37
C GLU A 187 5.10 -3.19 20.25
N PHE A 188 4.49 -4.36 20.49
CA PHE A 188 3.71 -5.09 19.47
C PHE A 188 2.39 -4.43 19.11
N ASN A 189 1.76 -3.75 20.06
CA ASN A 189 0.46 -3.12 19.87
C ASN A 189 0.62 -1.67 19.46
N HIS A 190 -0.27 -1.18 18.61
CA HIS A 190 -0.31 0.24 18.24
C HIS A 190 -0.86 1.12 19.38
N SER A 191 -0.28 0.98 20.58
CA SER A 191 -0.59 1.71 21.79
C SER A 191 -0.08 3.15 21.74
N LYS A 192 -0.35 3.94 22.79
CA LYS A 192 0.27 5.27 22.93
C LYS A 192 1.78 5.18 23.00
N GLU A 193 2.31 4.12 23.63
CA GLU A 193 3.75 3.90 23.77
C GLU A 193 4.40 3.60 22.44
N PHE A 194 3.79 2.75 21.61
CA PHE A 194 4.21 2.51 20.24
C PHE A 194 4.42 3.82 19.44
N TYR A 195 3.44 4.73 19.51
CA TYR A 195 3.57 6.01 18.80
C TYR A 195 4.56 6.97 19.44
N ARG A 196 4.85 6.88 20.75
CA ARG A 196 5.93 7.62 21.40
C ARG A 196 7.30 7.18 20.91
N ILE A 197 7.51 5.88 20.74
CA ILE A 197 8.73 5.32 20.15
C ILE A 197 8.95 5.89 18.74
N ILE A 198 7.93 5.86 17.88
CA ILE A 198 8.06 6.45 16.55
C ILE A 198 8.34 7.95 16.62
N GLU A 199 7.65 8.69 17.50
CA GLU A 199 7.78 10.15 17.63
C GLU A 199 9.16 10.57 18.12
N SER A 200 9.83 9.74 18.96
CA SER A 200 11.19 10.00 19.41
C SER A 200 12.24 9.92 18.30
N VAL A 201 12.00 9.05 17.30
CA VAL A 201 12.90 8.85 16.14
C VAL A 201 12.53 9.77 14.98
N MET A 202 11.24 10.00 14.77
CA MET A 202 10.68 10.80 13.68
C MET A 202 9.56 11.72 14.23
N PRO A 203 9.89 12.90 14.74
CA PRO A 203 8.90 13.78 15.37
C PRO A 203 7.74 14.19 14.46
N ASP A 204 7.97 14.28 13.15
CA ASP A 204 6.96 14.62 12.14
C ASP A 204 6.26 13.40 11.50
N TYR A 205 6.34 12.21 12.13
CA TYR A 205 5.80 10.95 11.59
C TYR A 205 4.32 11.04 11.15
N LYS A 206 3.51 11.87 11.82
CA LYS A 206 2.09 12.07 11.50
C LYS A 206 1.89 12.55 10.06
N LYS A 207 2.80 13.42 9.58
CA LYS A 207 2.82 13.91 8.20
C LYS A 207 3.12 12.76 7.21
N HIS A 208 4.12 11.94 7.50
CA HIS A 208 4.51 10.82 6.63
C HIS A 208 3.47 9.70 6.64
N ARG A 209 2.87 9.43 7.81
CA ARG A 209 1.70 8.53 7.93
C ARG A 209 0.48 9.01 7.13
N ALA A 210 0.23 10.31 7.10
CA ALA A 210 -0.85 10.87 6.28
C ALA A 210 -0.53 10.71 4.79
N ARG A 211 0.70 11.05 4.38
CA ARG A 211 1.17 10.93 2.99
C ARG A 211 1.17 9.48 2.48
N LEU A 212 1.48 8.50 3.34
CA LEU A 212 1.40 7.08 2.98
C LEU A 212 0.03 6.66 2.45
N LYS A 213 -1.05 7.26 2.95
CA LYS A 213 -2.42 6.96 2.49
C LYS A 213 -2.65 7.36 1.03
N GLU A 214 -1.94 8.37 0.54
CA GLU A 214 -2.01 8.82 -0.85
C GLU A 214 -1.43 7.77 -1.81
N TYR A 215 -0.50 6.95 -1.34
CA TYR A 215 0.16 5.88 -2.11
C TYR A 215 -0.52 4.50 -1.97
N ASN A 216 -1.63 4.37 -1.24
CA ASN A 216 -2.30 3.08 -1.08
C ASN A 216 -2.74 2.43 -2.41
N PHE A 217 -2.91 3.22 -3.47
CA PHE A 217 -3.17 2.71 -4.80
C PHE A 217 -2.01 1.85 -5.33
N ALA A 218 -0.76 2.19 -4.99
CA ALA A 218 0.41 1.47 -5.47
C ALA A 218 0.42 -0.01 -5.05
N LEU A 219 -0.21 -0.38 -3.92
CA LEU A 219 -0.40 -1.78 -3.51
C LEU A 219 -1.20 -2.61 -4.53
N GLN A 220 -1.87 -1.97 -5.48
CA GLN A 220 -2.66 -2.65 -6.52
C GLN A 220 -1.93 -2.72 -7.87
N LEU A 221 -0.78 -2.05 -8.00
CA LEU A 221 0.08 -2.10 -9.18
C LEU A 221 0.83 -3.44 -9.25
N LEU A 222 1.33 -3.82 -10.45
CA LEU A 222 2.18 -5.00 -10.68
C LEU A 222 1.54 -6.30 -10.14
N ARG A 223 0.47 -6.72 -10.80
CA ARG A 223 -0.30 -7.93 -10.43
C ARG A 223 0.09 -9.11 -11.30
#